data_3fbf9bcec1e8f6333a405dcb9b433b28
#
_entry.id   3fbf9bcec1e8f6333a405dcb9b433b28
#
_cell.length_a   1.000
_cell.length_b   1.000
_cell.length_c   1.000
_cell.angle_alpha   90.00
_cell.angle_beta   90.00
_cell.angle_gamma   90.00
#
_symmetry.space_group_name_H-M   'P 1'
#
loop_
_entity.id
_entity.type
_entity.pdbx_description
1 polymer ?
#
loop_
_entity_poly.entity_id
_entity_poly.type
_entity_poly.pdbx_seq_one_letter_code
_entity_poly.pdbx_strand_id
1 'polypeptide(L)'
;MTTTPVDKARTAELEPARDTVHVRGDYDAPSRWLWLVKWCVLAVPHYPILIGLYLVYPLTTIVAGVAILFTGKYPRPIFDFNVGVLRWSWRVMNFRFPMNSTDKFPPFTLKSRPDYPGDLEVKYPEHLNRWAVLVKWWLLALPQIFMCWALEAPLQVCTVIAAATLLRTGSIPRGMYDLLLGIVRYRYRVAAYVSLMTDEYPPFRLDQGAADAP
;
A
#
# COMPACT_ATOMS: atom_id res chain seq x y z
N MET A 1 18.38 29.74 22.88
CA MET A 1 17.61 28.73 23.62
C MET A 1 18.16 27.37 23.25
N THR A 2 19.00 26.81 24.11
CA THR A 2 19.64 25.48 23.91
C THR A 2 18.68 24.42 24.44
N THR A 3 18.11 23.64 23.51
CA THR A 3 17.30 22.46 23.85
C THR A 3 18.17 21.42 24.53
N THR A 4 17.81 21.03 25.75
CA THR A 4 18.52 20.02 26.54
C THR A 4 18.39 18.62 25.92
N PRO A 5 19.37 17.71 26.13
CA PRO A 5 19.30 16.34 25.62
C PRO A 5 18.02 15.58 26.03
N VAL A 6 17.43 15.95 27.18
CA VAL A 6 16.17 15.40 27.71
C VAL A 6 14.97 15.85 26.86
N ASP A 7 14.97 17.09 26.35
CA ASP A 7 13.91 17.57 25.44
C ASP A 7 13.98 16.90 24.06
N LYS A 8 15.19 16.62 23.58
CA LYS A 8 15.37 15.84 22.33
C LYS A 8 14.92 14.37 22.48
N ALA A 9 15.18 13.75 23.62
CA ALA A 9 14.70 12.39 23.89
C ALA A 9 13.16 12.36 24.03
N ARG A 10 12.58 13.35 24.69
CA ARG A 10 11.12 13.47 24.86
C ARG A 10 10.38 13.82 23.56
N THR A 11 10.99 14.62 22.69
CA THR A 11 10.45 14.88 21.35
C THR A 11 10.62 13.67 20.42
N ALA A 12 11.66 12.86 20.57
CA ALA A 12 11.82 11.61 19.84
C ALA A 12 10.83 10.51 20.31
N GLU A 13 10.44 10.51 21.60
CA GLU A 13 9.37 9.63 22.12
C GLU A 13 7.96 10.08 21.72
N LEU A 14 7.80 11.38 21.38
CA LEU A 14 6.52 11.96 20.94
C LEU A 14 6.38 12.03 19.42
N GLU A 15 7.40 11.64 18.63
CA GLU A 15 7.18 11.38 17.21
C GLU A 15 6.30 10.13 17.11
N PRO A 16 5.02 10.29 16.71
CA PRO A 16 4.16 9.13 16.53
C PRO A 16 4.84 8.23 15.51
N ALA A 17 4.97 6.95 15.89
CA ALA A 17 5.59 5.93 15.05
C ALA A 17 4.97 6.02 13.65
N ARG A 18 5.73 6.55 12.69
CA ARG A 18 5.32 6.53 11.29
C ARG A 18 5.10 5.08 10.91
N ASP A 19 3.92 4.76 10.45
CA ASP A 19 3.62 3.41 9.98
C ASP A 19 4.75 2.90 9.09
N THR A 20 5.18 1.68 9.31
CA THR A 20 6.26 1.03 8.54
C THR A 20 5.92 1.00 7.04
N VAL A 21 4.63 1.00 6.71
CA VAL A 21 4.10 1.03 5.33
C VAL A 21 3.33 2.31 5.12
N HIS A 22 3.84 3.19 4.28
CA HIS A 22 3.20 4.45 3.92
C HIS A 22 2.59 4.37 2.52
N VAL A 23 1.27 4.52 2.43
CA VAL A 23 0.53 4.52 1.16
C VAL A 23 -0.07 5.92 0.95
N ARG A 24 0.51 6.67 0.02
CA ARG A 24 0.03 7.98 -0.39
C ARG A 24 -0.99 7.84 -1.53
N GLY A 25 -2.12 8.53 -1.39
CA GLY A 25 -3.12 8.72 -2.44
C GLY A 25 -3.65 10.13 -2.35
N ASP A 26 -3.34 10.96 -3.34
CA ASP A 26 -3.82 12.34 -3.40
C ASP A 26 -5.12 12.38 -4.21
N TYR A 27 -6.13 13.08 -3.69
CA TYR A 27 -7.39 13.25 -4.40
C TYR A 27 -7.21 14.32 -5.49
N ASP A 28 -7.15 13.85 -6.74
CA ASP A 28 -7.16 14.68 -7.93
C ASP A 28 -8.49 14.44 -8.62
N ALA A 29 -9.33 15.47 -8.75
CA ALA A 29 -10.71 15.32 -9.24
C ALA A 29 -10.72 14.71 -10.66
N PRO A 30 -11.17 13.46 -10.83
CA PRO A 30 -11.09 12.78 -12.11
C PRO A 30 -12.16 13.28 -13.08
N SER A 31 -11.85 13.27 -14.37
CA SER A 31 -12.84 13.46 -15.41
C SER A 31 -13.80 12.27 -15.49
N ARG A 32 -15.11 12.51 -15.36
CA ARG A 32 -16.15 11.47 -15.38
C ARG A 32 -16.15 10.60 -16.64
N TRP A 33 -15.88 11.18 -17.80
CA TRP A 33 -15.87 10.45 -19.07
C TRP A 33 -14.53 9.74 -19.31
N LEU A 34 -13.44 10.36 -18.94
CA LEU A 34 -12.12 9.77 -19.10
C LEU A 34 -11.95 8.52 -18.20
N TRP A 35 -12.63 8.48 -17.06
CA TRP A 35 -12.64 7.29 -16.19
C TRP A 35 -13.10 6.02 -16.93
N LEU A 36 -14.16 6.09 -17.74
CA LEU A 36 -14.64 4.94 -18.53
C LEU A 36 -13.56 4.41 -19.49
N VAL A 37 -12.86 5.32 -20.17
CA VAL A 37 -11.76 4.95 -21.09
C VAL A 37 -10.55 4.38 -20.32
N LYS A 38 -10.20 4.98 -19.20
CA LYS A 38 -9.09 4.51 -18.35
C LYS A 38 -9.30 3.08 -17.90
N TRP A 39 -10.49 2.80 -17.38
CA TRP A 39 -10.80 1.49 -16.83
C TRP A 39 -10.78 0.38 -17.89
N CYS A 40 -11.30 0.65 -19.08
CA CYS A 40 -11.44 -0.35 -20.15
C CYS A 40 -10.21 -0.46 -21.06
N VAL A 41 -9.47 0.62 -21.29
CA VAL A 41 -8.45 0.67 -22.36
C VAL A 41 -7.08 1.04 -21.81
N LEU A 42 -6.96 2.15 -21.08
CA LEU A 42 -5.66 2.67 -20.69
C LEU A 42 -4.95 1.84 -19.60
N ALA A 43 -5.70 1.10 -18.80
CA ALA A 43 -5.12 0.20 -17.79
C ALA A 43 -4.64 -1.15 -18.38
N VAL A 44 -5.15 -1.54 -19.56
CA VAL A 44 -4.86 -2.84 -20.19
C VAL A 44 -3.37 -3.12 -20.36
N PRO A 45 -2.52 -2.23 -20.83
CA PRO A 45 -1.10 -2.51 -21.04
C PRO A 45 -0.34 -2.80 -19.74
N HIS A 46 -0.86 -2.38 -18.58
CA HIS A 46 -0.24 -2.68 -17.30
C HIS A 46 -0.49 -4.12 -16.82
N TYR A 47 -1.62 -4.74 -17.21
CA TYR A 47 -2.00 -6.07 -16.70
C TYR A 47 -1.03 -7.18 -17.04
N PRO A 48 -0.59 -7.37 -18.32
CA PRO A 48 0.35 -8.44 -18.63
C PRO A 48 1.67 -8.28 -17.88
N ILE A 49 2.14 -7.05 -17.69
CA ILE A 49 3.36 -6.77 -16.94
C ILE A 49 3.15 -7.08 -15.45
N LEU A 50 2.04 -6.62 -14.86
CA LEU A 50 1.72 -6.92 -13.47
C LEU A 50 1.53 -8.42 -13.23
N ILE A 51 0.89 -9.16 -14.17
CA ILE A 51 0.78 -10.63 -14.08
C ILE A 51 2.17 -11.24 -14.02
N GLY A 52 3.08 -10.86 -14.91
CA GLY A 52 4.47 -11.33 -14.89
C GLY A 52 5.18 -11.01 -13.58
N LEU A 53 5.04 -9.79 -13.07
CA LEU A 53 5.61 -9.38 -11.79
C LEU A 53 5.02 -10.16 -10.61
N TYR A 54 3.70 -10.40 -10.60
CA TYR A 54 3.04 -11.18 -9.55
C TYR A 54 3.35 -12.68 -9.60
N LEU A 55 3.79 -13.23 -10.73
CA LEU A 55 4.34 -14.59 -10.80
C LEU A 55 5.73 -14.66 -10.13
N VAL A 56 6.54 -13.63 -10.30
CA VAL A 56 7.90 -13.57 -9.71
C VAL A 56 7.86 -13.17 -8.22
N TYR A 57 6.90 -12.35 -7.82
CA TYR A 57 6.77 -11.81 -6.46
C TYR A 57 6.76 -12.89 -5.34
N PRO A 58 5.94 -13.96 -5.39
CA PRO A 58 5.97 -15.00 -4.36
C PRO A 58 7.30 -15.76 -4.35
N LEU A 59 7.93 -15.97 -5.50
CA LEU A 59 9.22 -16.65 -5.58
C LEU A 59 10.31 -15.81 -4.89
N THR A 60 10.35 -14.52 -5.15
CA THR A 60 11.28 -13.60 -4.47
C THR A 60 11.00 -13.50 -2.97
N THR A 61 9.73 -13.58 -2.56
CA THR A 61 9.33 -13.61 -1.15
C THR A 61 9.82 -14.89 -0.45
N ILE A 62 9.71 -16.05 -1.10
CA ILE A 62 10.24 -17.31 -0.58
C ILE A 62 11.77 -17.23 -0.41
N VAL A 63 12.47 -16.75 -1.45
CA VAL A 63 13.94 -16.56 -1.38
C VAL A 63 14.32 -15.61 -0.25
N ALA A 64 13.57 -14.52 -0.09
CA ALA A 64 13.78 -13.59 1.03
C ALA A 64 13.53 -14.26 2.39
N GLY A 65 12.47 -15.08 2.51
CA GLY A 65 12.17 -15.84 3.73
C GLY A 65 13.31 -16.77 4.13
N VAL A 66 13.85 -17.51 3.17
CA VAL A 66 15.04 -18.37 3.39
C VAL A 66 16.24 -17.52 3.81
N ALA A 67 16.51 -16.41 3.14
CA ALA A 67 17.61 -15.53 3.49
C ALA A 67 17.45 -14.95 4.92
N ILE A 68 16.25 -14.52 5.31
CA ILE A 68 15.96 -14.02 6.66
C ILE A 68 16.19 -15.11 7.72
N LEU A 69 15.76 -16.34 7.43
CA LEU A 69 15.93 -17.46 8.35
C LEU A 69 17.40 -17.71 8.71
N PHE A 70 18.30 -17.60 7.74
CA PHE A 70 19.75 -17.80 7.97
C PHE A 70 20.48 -16.53 8.44
N THR A 71 20.15 -15.36 7.89
CA THR A 71 20.90 -14.11 8.12
C THR A 71 20.23 -13.14 9.08
N GLY A 72 18.90 -13.24 9.29
CA GLY A 72 18.10 -12.25 10.01
C GLY A 72 17.88 -10.93 9.22
N LYS A 73 18.24 -10.89 7.93
CA LYS A 73 18.15 -9.70 7.10
C LYS A 73 17.43 -9.99 5.79
N TYR A 74 16.60 -9.04 5.37
CA TYR A 74 15.98 -9.09 4.05
C TYR A 74 17.02 -8.66 2.99
N PRO A 75 17.27 -9.42 1.91
CA PRO A 75 18.20 -8.99 0.86
C PRO A 75 17.68 -7.71 0.18
N ARG A 76 18.47 -6.64 0.19
CA ARG A 76 18.11 -5.33 -0.36
C ARG A 76 17.54 -5.38 -1.79
N PRO A 77 18.19 -6.05 -2.75
CA PRO A 77 17.68 -6.07 -4.13
C PRO A 77 16.28 -6.70 -4.23
N ILE A 78 16.02 -7.76 -3.44
CA ILE A 78 14.72 -8.43 -3.42
C ILE A 78 13.67 -7.55 -2.73
N PHE A 79 14.07 -6.87 -1.64
CA PHE A 79 13.20 -5.92 -0.94
C PHE A 79 12.75 -4.80 -1.87
N ASP A 80 13.70 -4.13 -2.52
CA ASP A 80 13.44 -3.00 -3.42
C ASP A 80 12.57 -3.43 -4.63
N PHE A 81 12.80 -4.63 -5.15
CA PHE A 81 11.96 -5.22 -6.19
C PHE A 81 10.53 -5.45 -5.70
N ASN A 82 10.35 -6.11 -4.57
CA ASN A 82 9.04 -6.44 -4.03
C ASN A 82 8.24 -5.17 -3.64
N VAL A 83 8.88 -4.18 -3.02
CA VAL A 83 8.27 -2.86 -2.78
C VAL A 83 7.87 -2.20 -4.10
N GLY A 84 8.72 -2.30 -5.11
CA GLY A 84 8.43 -1.78 -6.45
C GLY A 84 7.20 -2.41 -7.09
N VAL A 85 7.02 -3.73 -6.95
CA VAL A 85 5.84 -4.44 -7.46
C VAL A 85 4.57 -3.96 -6.75
N LEU A 86 4.59 -3.85 -5.41
CA LEU A 86 3.45 -3.31 -4.65
C LEU A 86 3.15 -1.85 -5.04
N ARG A 87 4.19 -1.03 -5.20
CA ARG A 87 4.08 0.37 -5.61
C ARG A 87 3.45 0.52 -6.98
N TRP A 88 3.91 -0.25 -7.97
CA TRP A 88 3.33 -0.19 -9.30
C TRP A 88 1.89 -0.69 -9.32
N SER A 89 1.59 -1.78 -8.62
CA SER A 89 0.20 -2.26 -8.50
C SER A 89 -0.71 -1.21 -7.86
N TRP A 90 -0.22 -0.50 -6.84
CA TRP A 90 -0.93 0.62 -6.22
C TRP A 90 -1.22 1.75 -7.21
N ARG A 91 -0.22 2.17 -7.99
CA ARG A 91 -0.41 3.22 -9.01
C ARG A 91 -1.46 2.84 -10.05
N VAL A 92 -1.41 1.62 -10.56
CA VAL A 92 -2.41 1.12 -11.53
C VAL A 92 -3.79 1.05 -10.89
N MET A 93 -3.88 0.62 -9.63
CA MET A 93 -5.13 0.58 -8.89
C MET A 93 -5.67 2.00 -8.64
N ASN A 94 -4.81 2.94 -8.24
CA ASN A 94 -5.14 4.35 -8.05
C ASN A 94 -5.65 5.03 -9.33
N PHE A 95 -5.08 4.66 -10.48
CA PHE A 95 -5.49 5.15 -11.79
C PHE A 95 -6.83 4.56 -12.24
N ARG A 96 -7.04 3.26 -12.00
CA ARG A 96 -8.19 2.50 -12.50
C ARG A 96 -9.46 2.73 -11.70
N PHE A 97 -9.37 2.75 -10.38
CA PHE A 97 -10.55 2.84 -9.51
C PHE A 97 -11.06 4.28 -9.41
N PRO A 98 -12.39 4.49 -9.45
CA PRO A 98 -12.97 5.84 -9.38
C PRO A 98 -12.69 6.56 -8.06
N MET A 99 -12.30 5.82 -7.02
CA MET A 99 -12.06 6.36 -5.69
C MET A 99 -10.79 7.22 -5.58
N ASN A 100 -9.77 6.95 -6.40
CA ASN A 100 -8.44 7.59 -6.30
C ASN A 100 -7.99 8.13 -7.65
N SER A 101 -8.90 8.25 -8.59
CA SER A 101 -8.51 8.50 -9.96
C SER A 101 -7.85 9.84 -10.12
N THR A 102 -6.62 9.77 -10.51
CA THR A 102 -5.93 10.84 -11.19
C THR A 102 -6.07 10.63 -12.69
N ASP A 103 -6.05 11.72 -13.45
CA ASP A 103 -6.02 11.64 -14.91
C ASP A 103 -4.60 11.37 -15.46
N LYS A 104 -3.60 11.33 -14.58
CA LYS A 104 -2.21 11.04 -14.94
C LYS A 104 -2.00 9.55 -15.17
N PHE A 105 -1.44 9.21 -16.33
CA PHE A 105 -1.14 7.83 -16.69
C PHE A 105 -0.05 7.25 -15.77
N PRO A 106 -0.21 6.00 -15.24
CA PRO A 106 0.80 5.39 -14.38
C PRO A 106 2.12 5.18 -15.11
N PRO A 107 3.26 5.61 -14.55
CA PRO A 107 4.56 5.37 -15.17
C PRO A 107 4.93 3.88 -15.11
N PHE A 108 5.51 3.34 -16.18
CA PHE A 108 6.06 1.98 -16.25
C PHE A 108 7.39 1.88 -15.49
N THR A 109 7.33 1.97 -14.16
CA THR A 109 8.53 1.90 -13.31
C THR A 109 8.23 1.36 -11.92
N LEU A 110 9.16 0.59 -11.38
CA LEU A 110 9.14 0.12 -9.99
C LEU A 110 9.64 1.19 -9.00
N LYS A 111 10.32 2.23 -9.49
CA LYS A 111 10.90 3.28 -8.65
C LYS A 111 9.85 4.25 -8.15
N SER A 112 10.09 4.89 -6.99
CA SER A 112 9.26 5.98 -6.47
C SER A 112 9.21 7.15 -7.45
N ARG A 113 8.05 7.79 -7.53
CA ARG A 113 7.77 8.97 -8.35
C ARG A 113 7.02 10.00 -7.52
N PRO A 114 7.71 10.98 -6.94
CA PRO A 114 7.09 12.00 -6.11
C PRO A 114 6.06 12.86 -6.85
N ASP A 115 6.22 13.00 -8.15
CA ASP A 115 5.35 13.74 -9.07
C ASP A 115 4.03 13.02 -9.40
N TYR A 116 3.90 11.73 -9.03
CA TYR A 116 2.68 10.96 -9.23
C TYR A 116 1.80 10.97 -7.97
N PRO A 117 0.46 11.16 -8.08
CA PRO A 117 -0.46 11.27 -6.93
C PRO A 117 -0.56 10.03 -6.05
N GLY A 118 -0.11 8.88 -6.54
CA GLY A 118 -0.10 7.63 -5.78
C GLY A 118 1.31 7.09 -5.62
N ASP A 119 1.76 6.86 -4.38
CA ASP A 119 3.02 6.19 -4.12
C ASP A 119 2.91 5.26 -2.90
N LEU A 120 3.83 4.30 -2.82
CA LEU A 120 3.92 3.35 -1.73
C LEU A 120 5.36 3.23 -1.30
N GLU A 121 5.59 3.41 -0.01
CA GLU A 121 6.89 3.25 0.60
C GLU A 121 6.80 2.27 1.76
N VAL A 122 7.80 1.41 1.88
CA VAL A 122 7.98 0.50 3.01
C VAL A 122 9.34 0.78 3.60
N LYS A 123 9.38 1.03 4.91
CA LYS A 123 10.63 1.23 5.63
C LYS A 123 11.42 -0.08 5.63
N TYR A 124 12.68 -0.01 5.18
CA TYR A 124 13.55 -1.19 5.20
C TYR A 124 13.85 -1.60 6.64
N PRO A 125 13.59 -2.88 7.02
CA PRO A 125 13.90 -3.37 8.35
C PRO A 125 15.40 -3.68 8.46
N GLU A 126 16.07 -3.13 9.47
CA GLU A 126 17.49 -3.44 9.73
C GLU A 126 17.70 -4.87 10.20
N HIS A 127 16.77 -5.36 11.03
CA HIS A 127 16.76 -6.72 11.57
C HIS A 127 15.34 -7.28 11.56
N LEU A 128 15.22 -8.55 11.22
CA LEU A 128 13.97 -9.31 11.26
C LEU A 128 14.14 -10.54 12.14
N ASN A 129 13.07 -10.91 12.84
CA ASN A 129 13.08 -12.10 13.68
C ASN A 129 13.05 -13.36 12.80
N ARG A 130 14.13 -14.15 12.86
CA ARG A 130 14.29 -15.37 12.06
C ARG A 130 13.19 -16.39 12.29
N TRP A 131 12.79 -16.59 13.55
CA TRP A 131 11.75 -17.55 13.92
C TRP A 131 10.35 -17.08 13.55
N ALA A 132 10.14 -15.77 13.53
CA ALA A 132 8.88 -15.19 13.11
C ALA A 132 8.53 -15.55 11.66
N VAL A 133 9.52 -15.73 10.77
CA VAL A 133 9.32 -16.16 9.38
C VAL A 133 8.51 -17.46 9.30
N LEU A 134 8.76 -18.41 10.19
CA LEU A 134 8.10 -19.72 10.18
C LEU A 134 6.64 -19.66 10.62
N VAL A 135 6.25 -18.64 11.38
CA VAL A 135 4.91 -18.53 11.98
C VAL A 135 4.07 -17.45 11.29
N LYS A 136 4.70 -16.37 10.85
CA LYS A 136 4.02 -15.19 10.31
C LYS A 136 3.15 -15.47 9.10
N TRP A 137 3.71 -16.14 8.11
CA TRP A 137 3.11 -16.21 6.79
C TRP A 137 1.83 -17.08 6.75
N TRP A 138 1.64 -17.98 7.71
CA TRP A 138 0.45 -18.82 7.75
C TRP A 138 -0.39 -18.60 9.03
N LEU A 139 0.20 -18.57 10.21
CA LEU A 139 -0.59 -18.47 11.45
C LEU A 139 -0.97 -17.02 11.77
N LEU A 140 0.01 -16.10 11.81
CA LEU A 140 -0.26 -14.70 12.15
C LEU A 140 -0.87 -13.92 10.98
N ALA A 141 -0.67 -14.37 9.75
CA ALA A 141 -1.29 -13.78 8.58
C ALA A 141 -2.76 -14.17 8.41
N LEU A 142 -3.20 -15.34 8.90
CA LEU A 142 -4.57 -15.83 8.72
C LEU A 142 -5.66 -14.82 9.16
N PRO A 143 -5.63 -14.25 10.37
CA PRO A 143 -6.65 -13.29 10.78
C PRO A 143 -6.63 -12.01 9.93
N GLN A 144 -5.44 -11.59 9.47
CA GLN A 144 -5.29 -10.43 8.60
C GLN A 144 -5.82 -10.69 7.19
N ILE A 145 -5.54 -11.87 6.65
CA ILE A 145 -6.06 -12.31 5.34
C ILE A 145 -7.58 -12.43 5.40
N PHE A 146 -8.12 -13.01 6.48
CA PHE A 146 -9.57 -13.09 6.69
C PHE A 146 -10.20 -11.70 6.74
N MET A 147 -9.59 -10.75 7.46
CA MET A 147 -10.07 -9.37 7.51
C MET A 147 -9.99 -8.69 6.13
N CYS A 148 -8.91 -8.88 5.37
CA CYS A 148 -8.83 -8.40 3.99
C CYS A 148 -9.95 -8.98 3.12
N TRP A 149 -10.25 -10.26 3.28
CA TRP A 149 -11.34 -10.91 2.56
C TRP A 149 -12.71 -10.36 2.98
N ALA A 150 -12.94 -10.16 4.28
CA ALA A 150 -14.18 -9.56 4.77
C ALA A 150 -14.38 -8.12 4.28
N LEU A 151 -13.31 -7.35 4.11
CA LEU A 151 -13.33 -5.98 3.58
C LEU A 151 -13.51 -5.93 2.06
N GLU A 152 -13.40 -7.05 1.33
CA GLU A 152 -13.54 -7.05 -0.13
C GLU A 152 -14.96 -6.69 -0.57
N ALA A 153 -16.00 -7.25 0.05
CA ALA A 153 -17.39 -6.95 -0.30
C ALA A 153 -17.76 -5.47 -0.03
N PRO A 154 -17.49 -4.88 1.15
CA PRO A 154 -17.65 -3.45 1.37
C PRO A 154 -16.88 -2.59 0.37
N LEU A 155 -15.63 -2.96 0.05
CA LEU A 155 -14.83 -2.23 -0.93
C LEU A 155 -15.49 -2.21 -2.31
N GLN A 156 -15.99 -3.36 -2.79
CA GLN A 156 -16.66 -3.45 -4.09
C GLN A 156 -17.97 -2.63 -4.11
N VAL A 157 -18.79 -2.74 -3.08
CA VAL A 157 -20.04 -1.97 -2.97
C VAL A 157 -19.76 -0.47 -2.97
N CYS A 158 -18.84 -0.01 -2.13
CA CYS A 158 -18.46 1.41 -2.07
C CYS A 158 -17.84 1.88 -3.41
N THR A 159 -17.08 1.03 -4.09
CA THR A 159 -16.52 1.36 -5.41
C THR A 159 -17.62 1.56 -6.45
N VAL A 160 -18.65 0.73 -6.48
CA VAL A 160 -19.79 0.88 -7.38
C VAL A 160 -20.57 2.17 -7.08
N ILE A 161 -20.81 2.45 -5.79
CA ILE A 161 -21.49 3.69 -5.37
C ILE A 161 -20.63 4.91 -5.75
N ALA A 162 -19.32 4.87 -5.53
CA ALA A 162 -18.40 5.94 -5.92
C ALA A 162 -18.41 6.18 -7.42
N ALA A 163 -18.42 5.11 -8.23
CA ALA A 163 -18.52 5.18 -9.68
C ALA A 163 -19.83 5.83 -10.13
N ALA A 164 -20.96 5.38 -9.58
CA ALA A 164 -22.27 5.95 -9.88
C ALA A 164 -22.35 7.44 -9.49
N THR A 165 -21.79 7.81 -8.34
CA THR A 165 -21.73 9.19 -7.86
C THR A 165 -20.86 10.05 -8.78
N LEU A 166 -19.67 9.56 -9.16
CA LEU A 166 -18.76 10.24 -10.09
C LEU A 166 -19.46 10.53 -11.44
N LEU A 167 -20.15 9.53 -12.00
CA LEU A 167 -20.85 9.67 -13.27
C LEU A 167 -21.99 10.68 -13.20
N ARG A 168 -22.70 10.74 -12.07
CA ARG A 168 -23.86 11.66 -11.88
C ARG A 168 -23.42 13.08 -11.51
N THR A 169 -22.53 13.23 -10.55
CA THR A 169 -22.16 14.54 -9.96
C THR A 169 -20.83 15.08 -10.47
N GLY A 170 -19.97 14.24 -11.05
CA GLY A 170 -18.63 14.59 -11.49
C GLY A 170 -17.58 14.64 -10.39
N SER A 171 -17.95 14.24 -9.15
CA SER A 171 -17.05 14.21 -8.01
C SER A 171 -17.39 13.05 -7.09
N ILE A 172 -16.43 12.67 -6.23
CA ILE A 172 -16.63 11.66 -5.21
C ILE A 172 -16.61 12.35 -3.84
N PRO A 173 -17.57 12.06 -2.94
CA PRO A 173 -17.57 12.60 -1.59
C PRO A 173 -16.26 12.22 -0.85
N ARG A 174 -15.62 13.20 -0.18
CA ARG A 174 -14.34 12.99 0.50
C ARG A 174 -14.38 11.83 1.51
N GLY A 175 -15.42 11.74 2.34
CA GLY A 175 -15.53 10.64 3.30
C GLY A 175 -15.58 9.24 2.65
N MET A 176 -16.18 9.12 1.46
CA MET A 176 -16.16 7.86 0.70
C MET A 176 -14.75 7.57 0.15
N TYR A 177 -14.08 8.60 -0.37
CA TYR A 177 -12.69 8.49 -0.80
C TYR A 177 -11.78 8.02 0.33
N ASP A 178 -11.85 8.66 1.49
CA ASP A 178 -11.02 8.35 2.67
C ASP A 178 -11.27 6.92 3.17
N LEU A 179 -12.53 6.47 3.20
CA LEU A 179 -12.88 5.09 3.55
C LEU A 179 -12.24 4.08 2.59
N LEU A 180 -12.39 4.30 1.29
CA LEU A 180 -11.86 3.41 0.28
C LEU A 180 -10.32 3.38 0.30
N LEU A 181 -9.69 4.54 0.43
CA LEU A 181 -8.24 4.66 0.60
C LEU A 181 -7.77 3.94 1.87
N GLY A 182 -8.51 4.08 2.97
CA GLY A 182 -8.23 3.40 4.23
C GLY A 182 -8.23 1.88 4.10
N ILE A 183 -9.25 1.30 3.44
CA ILE A 183 -9.31 -0.16 3.19
C ILE A 183 -8.10 -0.60 2.34
N VAL A 184 -7.74 0.18 1.34
CA VAL A 184 -6.59 -0.13 0.50
C VAL A 184 -5.28 -0.03 1.28
N ARG A 185 -5.10 1.00 2.10
CA ARG A 185 -3.95 1.15 3.01
C ARG A 185 -3.78 -0.08 3.89
N TYR A 186 -4.87 -0.53 4.51
CA TYR A 186 -4.86 -1.74 5.32
C TYR A 186 -4.38 -2.96 4.51
N ARG A 187 -4.91 -3.19 3.30
CA ARG A 187 -4.50 -4.30 2.43
C ARG A 187 -3.01 -4.29 2.10
N TYR A 188 -2.42 -3.12 1.82
CA TYR A 188 -0.98 -3.01 1.52
C TYR A 188 -0.11 -3.21 2.77
N ARG A 189 -0.58 -2.81 3.97
CA ARG A 189 0.09 -3.16 5.23
C ARG A 189 0.12 -4.68 5.43
N VAL A 190 -1.01 -5.35 5.23
CA VAL A 190 -1.09 -6.82 5.31
C VAL A 190 -0.20 -7.47 4.25
N ALA A 191 -0.20 -6.96 3.01
CA ALA A 191 0.66 -7.48 1.94
C ALA A 191 2.15 -7.38 2.31
N ALA A 192 2.60 -6.25 2.82
CA ALA A 192 3.98 -6.06 3.28
C ALA A 192 4.34 -7.01 4.45
N TYR A 193 3.41 -7.21 5.38
CA TYR A 193 3.59 -8.13 6.51
C TYR A 193 3.69 -9.59 6.04
N VAL A 194 2.77 -10.05 5.20
CA VAL A 194 2.77 -11.41 4.63
C VAL A 194 4.00 -11.66 3.77
N SER A 195 4.52 -10.62 3.10
CA SER A 195 5.74 -10.68 2.30
C SER A 195 7.03 -10.51 3.13
N LEU A 196 6.92 -10.60 4.46
CA LEU A 196 8.05 -10.57 5.39
C LEU A 196 8.85 -9.25 5.39
N MET A 197 8.28 -8.15 4.88
CA MET A 197 8.95 -6.85 4.79
C MET A 197 9.00 -6.12 6.14
N THR A 198 8.16 -6.49 7.10
CA THR A 198 8.11 -5.91 8.44
C THR A 198 7.76 -6.95 9.49
N ASP A 199 8.26 -6.79 10.71
CA ASP A 199 7.87 -7.58 11.89
C ASP A 199 6.68 -6.98 12.64
N GLU A 200 6.33 -5.74 12.31
CA GLU A 200 5.22 -5.03 12.91
C GLU A 200 3.89 -5.62 12.45
N TYR A 201 3.08 -6.09 13.42
CA TYR A 201 1.76 -6.65 13.12
C TYR A 201 0.83 -5.55 12.62
N PRO A 202 0.17 -5.70 11.46
CA PRO A 202 -0.69 -4.67 10.91
C PRO A 202 -1.82 -4.30 11.89
N PRO A 203 -1.90 -3.02 12.32
CA PRO A 203 -2.98 -2.60 13.20
C PRO A 203 -4.32 -2.64 12.44
N PHE A 204 -5.39 -3.02 13.15
CA PHE A 204 -6.76 -3.02 12.62
C PHE A 204 -7.33 -1.59 12.54
N ARG A 205 -6.70 -0.74 11.76
CA ARG A 205 -7.11 0.64 11.52
C ARG A 205 -7.00 1.00 10.04
N LEU A 206 -7.85 1.92 9.59
CA LEU A 206 -7.91 2.36 8.19
C LEU A 206 -7.10 3.64 7.94
N ASP A 207 -6.81 4.43 8.98
CA ASP A 207 -6.00 5.64 8.89
C ASP A 207 -4.48 5.34 8.79
N GLN A 208 -3.68 6.37 8.54
CA GLN A 208 -2.21 6.32 8.56
C GLN A 208 -1.63 6.70 9.93
N GLY A 209 -2.45 6.74 10.98
CA GLY A 209 -2.03 7.21 12.28
C GLY A 209 -1.74 8.71 12.27
N ALA A 210 -0.71 9.13 12.99
CA ALA A 210 -0.38 10.54 13.13
C ALA A 210 0.02 11.26 11.83
N ALA A 211 0.29 10.52 10.75
CA ALA A 211 0.54 11.13 9.44
C ALA A 211 -0.74 11.70 8.77
N ASP A 212 -1.92 11.28 9.23
CA ASP A 212 -3.22 11.77 8.76
C ASP A 212 -3.86 12.79 9.75
N ALA A 213 -3.18 13.13 10.83
CA ALA A 213 -3.65 14.18 11.76
C ALA A 213 -3.59 15.54 11.04
N PRO A 214 -4.68 16.35 11.07
CA PRO A 214 -4.75 17.64 10.42
C PRO A 214 -3.77 18.65 11.02
#